data_55f88d8d121fe5fb31a0d46af8cfbabd
#
_entry.id   55f88d8d121fe5fb31a0d46af8cfbabd
#
_cell.length_a   1.000
_cell.length_b   1.000
_cell.length_c   1.000
_cell.angle_alpha   90.00
_cell.angle_beta   90.00
_cell.angle_gamma   90.00
#
_symmetry.space_group_name_H-M   'P 1'
#
loop_
_entity.id
_entity.type
_entity.pdbx_description
1 polymer ?
#
loop_
_entity_poly.entity_id
_entity_poly.type
_entity_poly.pdbx_seq_one_letter_code
_entity_poly.pdbx_strand_id
1 'polypeptide(L)'
;QSAELRREIRRQELELSGMKKREAELEAIFKRLYEDSVLGRITTEQFQTLSASYVAEQEQLKTAIPQKEREVAKLKATVSGADNFIARAKRYTDIQKLTPELLRLFIEKIVVHEKEVKWSKHAPQTVEIYYNGIGFIDKQHQDMESLQPLKTEEPRQAS
;
A
#
# COMPACT_ATOMS: atom_id res chain seq x y z
N GLN A 1 0.64 -11.96 -3.84
CA GLN A 1 0.76 -10.52 -3.53
C GLN A 1 -0.52 -9.92 -2.94
N SER A 2 -1.69 -10.03 -3.57
CA SER A 2 -2.95 -9.45 -3.04
C SER A 2 -3.39 -10.08 -1.70
N ALA A 3 -3.26 -11.40 -1.55
CA ALA A 3 -3.61 -12.11 -0.32
C ALA A 3 -2.65 -11.77 0.85
N GLU A 4 -1.38 -11.61 0.58
CA GLU A 4 -0.37 -11.20 1.55
C GLU A 4 -0.61 -9.78 2.04
N LEU A 5 -0.89 -8.85 1.13
CA LEU A 5 -1.20 -7.47 1.47
C LEU A 5 -2.48 -7.35 2.31
N ARG A 6 -3.50 -8.16 2.02
CA ARG A 6 -4.72 -8.22 2.83
C ARG A 6 -4.49 -8.82 4.23
N ARG A 7 -3.55 -9.78 4.36
CA ARG A 7 -3.12 -10.31 5.67
C ARG A 7 -2.38 -9.24 6.46
N GLU A 8 -1.51 -8.49 5.80
CA GLU A 8 -0.78 -7.39 6.41
C GLU A 8 -1.74 -6.30 6.91
N ILE A 9 -2.71 -5.89 6.12
CA ILE A 9 -3.74 -4.93 6.55
C ILE A 9 -4.44 -5.43 7.82
N ARG A 10 -4.90 -6.68 7.86
CA ARG A 10 -5.56 -7.22 9.05
C ARG A 10 -4.65 -7.21 10.28
N ARG A 11 -3.37 -7.52 10.12
CA ARG A 11 -2.38 -7.46 11.19
C ARG A 11 -2.25 -6.04 11.73
N GLN A 12 -2.10 -5.06 10.82
CA GLN A 12 -1.96 -3.66 11.18
C GLN A 12 -3.23 -3.09 11.83
N GLU A 13 -4.40 -3.50 11.40
CA GLU A 13 -5.69 -3.14 12.02
C GLU A 13 -5.83 -3.70 13.44
N LEU A 14 -5.41 -4.94 13.66
CA LEU A 14 -5.42 -5.55 14.99
C LEU A 14 -4.48 -4.81 15.94
N GLU A 15 -3.28 -4.47 15.49
CA GLU A 15 -2.31 -3.68 16.23
C GLU A 15 -2.86 -2.29 16.59
N LEU A 16 -3.45 -1.59 15.62
CA LEU A 16 -4.11 -0.30 15.82
C LEU A 16 -5.25 -0.40 16.85
N SER A 17 -6.07 -1.44 16.75
CA SER A 17 -7.14 -1.70 17.71
C SER A 17 -6.61 -1.92 19.13
N GLY A 18 -5.49 -2.66 19.26
CA GLY A 18 -4.79 -2.85 20.55
C GLY A 18 -4.30 -1.54 21.14
N MET A 19 -3.69 -0.66 20.32
CA MET A 19 -3.22 0.66 20.73
C MET A 19 -4.36 1.56 21.24
N LYS A 20 -5.49 1.61 20.52
CA LYS A 20 -6.68 2.37 20.93
C LYS A 20 -7.30 1.83 22.23
N LYS A 21 -7.34 0.51 22.35
CA LYS A 21 -7.81 -0.13 23.60
C LYS A 21 -6.90 0.24 24.77
N ARG A 22 -5.58 0.22 24.57
CA ARG A 22 -4.61 0.60 25.60
C ARG A 22 -4.74 2.06 25.99
N GLU A 23 -4.96 2.97 25.04
CA GLU A 23 -5.21 4.39 25.30
C GLU A 23 -6.44 4.58 26.22
N ALA A 24 -7.55 3.90 25.91
CA ALA A 24 -8.75 3.96 26.74
C ALA A 24 -8.55 3.33 28.16
N GLU A 25 -7.77 2.26 28.24
CA GLU A 25 -7.39 1.65 29.53
C GLU A 25 -6.55 2.62 30.38
N LEU A 26 -5.59 3.31 29.77
CA LEU A 26 -4.76 4.30 30.48
C LEU A 26 -5.60 5.45 31.02
N GLU A 27 -6.57 5.93 30.26
CA GLU A 27 -7.49 6.98 30.73
C GLU A 27 -8.30 6.51 31.95
N ALA A 28 -8.81 5.29 31.91
CA ALA A 28 -9.56 4.71 33.03
C ALA A 28 -8.69 4.48 34.28
N ILE A 29 -7.43 4.04 34.08
CA ILE A 29 -6.45 3.85 35.16
C ILE A 29 -6.11 5.21 35.79
N PHE A 30 -5.84 6.23 34.97
CA PHE A 30 -5.49 7.55 35.42
C PHE A 30 -6.61 8.18 36.27
N LYS A 31 -7.87 8.00 35.84
CA LYS A 31 -9.04 8.45 36.60
C LYS A 31 -9.11 7.80 37.98
N ARG A 32 -8.92 6.48 38.07
CA ARG A 32 -8.90 5.76 39.35
C ARG A 32 -7.76 6.18 40.25
N LEU A 33 -6.57 6.36 39.66
CA LEU A 33 -5.38 6.83 40.39
C LEU A 33 -5.62 8.22 41.01
N TYR A 34 -6.28 9.10 40.26
CA TYR A 34 -6.66 10.42 40.74
C TYR A 34 -7.66 10.32 41.90
N GLU A 35 -8.72 9.50 41.75
CA GLU A 35 -9.73 9.28 42.81
C GLU A 35 -9.08 8.72 44.09
N ASP A 36 -8.18 7.74 43.98
CA ASP A 36 -7.47 7.16 45.14
C ASP A 36 -6.54 8.18 45.80
N SER A 37 -5.93 9.08 45.04
CA SER A 37 -5.12 10.17 45.59
C SER A 37 -5.98 11.17 46.39
N VAL A 38 -7.13 11.58 45.80
CA VAL A 38 -8.07 12.51 46.48
C VAL A 38 -8.64 11.92 47.75
N LEU A 39 -8.93 10.60 47.77
CA LEU A 39 -9.44 9.87 48.94
C LEU A 39 -8.35 9.50 49.96
N GLY A 40 -7.10 9.89 49.72
CA GLY A 40 -5.99 9.62 50.62
C GLY A 40 -5.57 8.14 50.70
N ARG A 41 -5.98 7.29 49.74
CA ARG A 41 -5.63 5.88 49.67
C ARG A 41 -4.20 5.65 49.22
N ILE A 42 -3.64 6.61 48.46
CA ILE A 42 -2.26 6.63 48.03
C ILE A 42 -1.62 7.96 48.39
N THR A 43 -0.30 7.95 48.60
CA THR A 43 0.44 9.17 48.91
C THR A 43 0.63 10.04 47.66
N THR A 44 0.89 11.32 47.85
CA THR A 44 1.20 12.24 46.74
C THR A 44 2.42 11.76 45.93
N GLU A 45 3.42 11.21 46.61
CA GLU A 45 4.63 10.67 45.98
C GLU A 45 4.30 9.44 45.11
N GLN A 46 3.48 8.52 45.61
CA GLN A 46 3.00 7.37 44.84
C GLN A 46 2.18 7.82 43.62
N PHE A 47 1.28 8.80 43.81
CA PHE A 47 0.54 9.37 42.68
C PHE A 47 1.45 9.96 41.62
N GLN A 48 2.44 10.77 41.97
CA GLN A 48 3.38 11.39 41.05
C GLN A 48 4.19 10.36 40.28
N THR A 49 4.70 9.33 40.97
CA THR A 49 5.50 8.27 40.35
C THR A 49 4.68 7.47 39.33
N LEU A 50 3.47 7.02 39.70
CA LEU A 50 2.63 6.23 38.84
C LEU A 50 2.06 7.04 37.67
N SER A 51 1.59 8.28 37.93
CA SER A 51 1.04 9.16 36.91
C SER A 51 2.06 9.55 35.84
N ALA A 52 3.32 9.78 36.20
CA ALA A 52 4.36 10.11 35.23
C ALA A 52 4.56 9.02 34.17
N SER A 53 4.54 7.75 34.57
CA SER A 53 4.68 6.61 33.66
C SER A 53 3.47 6.49 32.70
N TYR A 54 2.26 6.65 33.22
CA TYR A 54 1.04 6.59 32.40
C TYR A 54 0.91 7.76 31.45
N VAL A 55 1.29 8.97 31.84
CA VAL A 55 1.32 10.14 30.98
C VAL A 55 2.31 9.96 29.84
N ALA A 56 3.51 9.44 30.13
CA ALA A 56 4.52 9.17 29.10
C ALA A 56 4.01 8.16 28.06
N GLU A 57 3.38 7.06 28.50
CA GLU A 57 2.80 6.06 27.61
C GLU A 57 1.63 6.66 26.77
N GLN A 58 0.78 7.48 27.38
CA GLN A 58 -0.32 8.15 26.69
C GLN A 58 0.17 9.10 25.60
N GLU A 59 1.20 9.88 25.83
CA GLU A 59 1.80 10.77 24.82
C GLU A 59 2.41 9.97 23.66
N GLN A 60 3.03 8.83 23.93
CA GLN A 60 3.51 7.93 22.87
C GLN A 60 2.33 7.41 22.01
N LEU A 61 1.25 6.96 22.63
CA LEU A 61 0.07 6.46 21.91
C LEU A 61 -0.61 7.56 21.09
N LYS A 62 -0.72 8.79 21.62
CA LYS A 62 -1.29 9.94 20.89
C LYS A 62 -0.55 10.26 19.59
N THR A 63 0.73 10.01 19.53
CA THR A 63 1.53 10.21 18.30
C THR A 63 1.51 8.98 17.40
N ALA A 64 1.59 7.78 17.98
CA ALA A 64 1.67 6.52 17.25
C ALA A 64 0.35 6.12 16.58
N ILE A 65 -0.79 6.33 17.24
CA ILE A 65 -2.12 5.96 16.67
C ILE A 65 -2.40 6.68 15.35
N PRO A 66 -2.30 8.02 15.22
CA PRO A 66 -2.55 8.69 13.95
C PRO A 66 -1.57 8.31 12.85
N GLN A 67 -0.32 8.00 13.19
CA GLN A 67 0.64 7.51 12.23
C GLN A 67 0.23 6.14 11.70
N LYS A 68 -0.13 5.22 12.59
CA LYS A 68 -0.60 3.87 12.25
C LYS A 68 -1.88 3.90 11.42
N GLU A 69 -2.82 4.78 11.76
CA GLU A 69 -4.04 4.99 10.95
C GLU A 69 -3.73 5.39 9.52
N ARG A 70 -2.78 6.31 9.32
CA ARG A 70 -2.34 6.71 7.98
C ARG A 70 -1.68 5.58 7.21
N GLU A 71 -0.88 4.74 7.87
CA GLU A 71 -0.25 3.57 7.25
C GLU A 71 -1.31 2.55 6.80
N VAL A 72 -2.26 2.22 7.67
CA VAL A 72 -3.38 1.31 7.34
C VAL A 72 -4.22 1.87 6.19
N ALA A 73 -4.52 3.17 6.20
CA ALA A 73 -5.29 3.82 5.14
C ALA A 73 -4.56 3.75 3.79
N LYS A 74 -3.24 3.97 3.75
CA LYS A 74 -2.43 3.83 2.53
C LYS A 74 -2.47 2.39 1.98
N LEU A 75 -2.28 1.39 2.83
CA LEU A 75 -2.34 -0.02 2.43
C LEU A 75 -3.71 -0.39 1.86
N LYS A 76 -4.79 0.06 2.50
CA LYS A 76 -6.17 -0.15 2.00
C LYS A 76 -6.41 0.51 0.65
N ALA A 77 -5.94 1.73 0.48
CA ALA A 77 -6.05 2.46 -0.79
C ALA A 77 -5.33 1.72 -1.93
N THR A 78 -4.15 1.15 -1.66
CA THR A 78 -3.40 0.35 -2.64
C THR A 78 -4.18 -0.89 -3.07
N VAL A 79 -4.76 -1.65 -2.11
CA VAL A 79 -5.58 -2.84 -2.43
C VAL A 79 -6.83 -2.46 -3.22
N SER A 80 -7.55 -1.42 -2.79
CA SER A 80 -8.75 -0.94 -3.48
C SER A 80 -8.43 -0.47 -4.89
N GLY A 81 -7.31 0.23 -5.10
CA GLY A 81 -6.85 0.64 -6.43
C GLY A 81 -6.59 -0.55 -7.34
N ALA A 82 -5.90 -1.57 -6.85
CA ALA A 82 -5.63 -2.80 -7.60
C ALA A 82 -6.92 -3.57 -7.94
N ASP A 83 -7.83 -3.74 -6.98
CA ASP A 83 -9.12 -4.41 -7.22
C ASP A 83 -9.97 -3.67 -8.26
N ASN A 84 -10.01 -2.34 -8.21
CA ASN A 84 -10.70 -1.49 -9.19
C ASN A 84 -10.07 -1.58 -10.59
N PHE A 85 -8.75 -1.64 -10.67
CA PHE A 85 -8.04 -1.84 -11.93
C PHE A 85 -8.39 -3.21 -12.54
N ILE A 86 -8.31 -4.28 -11.76
CA ILE A 86 -8.65 -5.64 -12.20
C ILE A 86 -10.12 -5.73 -12.66
N ALA A 87 -11.04 -5.13 -11.91
CA ALA A 87 -12.46 -5.12 -12.27
C ALA A 87 -12.71 -4.40 -13.60
N ARG A 88 -11.99 -3.31 -13.86
CA ARG A 88 -12.02 -2.61 -15.15
C ARG A 88 -11.39 -3.45 -16.25
N ALA A 89 -10.21 -4.02 -16.03
CA ALA A 89 -9.50 -4.85 -17.01
C ALA A 89 -10.34 -6.06 -17.46
N LYS A 90 -11.06 -6.70 -16.54
CA LYS A 90 -11.96 -7.82 -16.86
C LYS A 90 -13.10 -7.47 -17.82
N ARG A 91 -13.50 -6.20 -17.91
CA ARG A 91 -14.55 -5.74 -18.86
C ARG A 91 -14.02 -5.57 -20.28
N TYR A 92 -12.68 -5.50 -20.44
CA TYR A 92 -11.99 -5.25 -21.70
C TYR A 92 -11.04 -6.40 -22.04
N THR A 93 -11.56 -7.64 -22.05
CA THR A 93 -10.75 -8.85 -22.28
C THR A 93 -10.32 -9.03 -23.74
N ASP A 94 -10.99 -8.34 -24.67
CA ASP A 94 -10.70 -8.43 -26.12
C ASP A 94 -10.39 -7.04 -26.69
N ILE A 95 -9.21 -6.49 -26.36
CA ILE A 95 -8.75 -5.21 -26.88
C ILE A 95 -8.04 -5.44 -28.21
N GLN A 96 -8.76 -5.35 -29.32
CA GLN A 96 -8.20 -5.46 -30.66
C GLN A 96 -7.50 -4.17 -31.12
N LYS A 97 -7.90 -3.02 -30.60
CA LYS A 97 -7.31 -1.71 -30.93
C LYS A 97 -7.15 -0.87 -29.68
N LEU A 98 -5.98 -0.24 -29.56
CA LEU A 98 -5.73 0.73 -28.52
C LEU A 98 -6.40 2.06 -28.89
N THR A 99 -7.45 2.43 -28.16
CA THR A 99 -8.16 3.71 -28.36
C THR A 99 -7.76 4.75 -27.31
N PRO A 100 -7.94 6.05 -27.61
CA PRO A 100 -7.68 7.10 -26.62
C PRO A 100 -8.49 6.94 -25.32
N GLU A 101 -9.70 6.40 -25.41
CA GLU A 101 -10.56 6.11 -24.25
C GLU A 101 -9.97 5.04 -23.37
N LEU A 102 -9.44 3.95 -23.96
CA LEU A 102 -8.76 2.87 -23.23
C LEU A 102 -7.48 3.37 -22.57
N LEU A 103 -6.70 4.21 -23.28
CA LEU A 103 -5.52 4.82 -22.69
C LEU A 103 -5.87 5.63 -21.46
N ARG A 104 -6.86 6.52 -21.52
CA ARG A 104 -7.30 7.35 -20.40
C ARG A 104 -7.89 6.51 -19.24
N LEU A 105 -8.51 5.36 -19.56
CA LEU A 105 -9.11 4.49 -18.56
C LEU A 105 -8.05 3.75 -17.72
N PHE A 106 -6.96 3.30 -18.36
CA PHE A 106 -5.96 2.44 -17.73
C PHE A 106 -4.65 3.13 -17.40
N ILE A 107 -4.29 4.19 -18.10
CA ILE A 107 -2.98 4.85 -17.97
C ILE A 107 -3.15 6.22 -17.32
N GLU A 108 -2.42 6.44 -16.23
CA GLU A 108 -2.33 7.73 -15.55
C GLU A 108 -1.33 8.65 -16.25
N LYS A 109 -0.13 8.14 -16.50
CA LYS A 109 0.94 8.85 -17.20
C LYS A 109 1.94 7.90 -17.82
N ILE A 110 2.63 8.38 -18.86
CA ILE A 110 3.77 7.69 -19.48
C ILE A 110 4.98 8.62 -19.35
N VAL A 111 6.07 8.13 -18.80
CA VAL A 111 7.35 8.84 -18.71
C VAL A 111 8.31 8.21 -19.70
N VAL A 112 8.80 9.01 -20.62
CA VAL A 112 9.79 8.61 -21.63
C VAL A 112 11.11 9.23 -21.23
N HIS A 113 12.09 8.40 -20.84
CA HIS A 113 13.42 8.86 -20.47
C HIS A 113 14.26 9.22 -21.70
N GLU A 114 15.24 10.09 -21.53
CA GLU A 114 16.20 10.38 -22.58
C GLU A 114 17.02 9.13 -22.91
N LYS A 115 17.39 8.97 -24.18
CA LYS A 115 18.31 7.91 -24.60
C LYS A 115 19.71 8.21 -24.10
N GLU A 116 20.45 7.19 -23.67
CA GLU A 116 21.86 7.33 -23.30
C GLU A 116 22.70 7.88 -24.45
N VAL A 117 22.39 7.46 -25.67
CA VAL A 117 23.05 7.98 -26.90
C VAL A 117 22.02 8.76 -27.71
N LYS A 118 22.02 10.09 -27.58
CA LYS A 118 21.01 11.01 -28.17
C LYS A 118 20.81 10.86 -29.68
N TRP A 119 21.86 10.53 -30.43
CA TRP A 119 21.84 10.48 -31.89
C TRP A 119 21.66 9.09 -32.48
N SER A 120 21.58 8.05 -31.68
CA SER A 120 21.38 6.67 -32.14
C SER A 120 19.90 6.34 -32.36
N LYS A 121 19.57 5.90 -33.58
CA LYS A 121 18.23 5.39 -33.88
C LYS A 121 17.93 4.06 -33.15
N HIS A 122 18.97 3.30 -32.80
CA HIS A 122 18.89 1.95 -32.25
C HIS A 122 19.21 1.89 -30.75
N ALA A 123 19.54 3.01 -30.09
CA ALA A 123 19.77 3.02 -28.65
C ALA A 123 18.47 2.72 -27.90
N PRO A 124 18.53 1.85 -26.87
CA PRO A 124 17.38 1.56 -26.03
C PRO A 124 16.89 2.85 -25.34
N GLN A 125 15.58 2.94 -25.18
CA GLN A 125 14.93 4.05 -24.49
C GLN A 125 14.00 3.50 -23.44
N THR A 126 14.18 3.91 -22.20
CA THR A 126 13.32 3.50 -21.07
C THR A 126 12.00 4.25 -21.14
N VAL A 127 10.92 3.51 -21.05
CA VAL A 127 9.55 4.02 -20.97
C VAL A 127 8.88 3.43 -19.73
N GLU A 128 8.43 4.29 -18.84
CA GLU A 128 7.70 3.91 -17.65
C GLU A 128 6.22 4.20 -17.85
N ILE A 129 5.37 3.21 -17.57
CA ILE A 129 3.91 3.34 -17.69
C ILE A 129 3.30 3.27 -16.31
N TYR A 130 2.63 4.34 -15.89
CA TYR A 130 1.89 4.41 -14.63
C TYR A 130 0.42 4.13 -14.91
N TYR A 131 -0.11 3.12 -14.22
CA TYR A 131 -1.49 2.68 -14.40
C TYR A 131 -2.41 3.28 -13.34
N ASN A 132 -3.62 3.63 -13.74
CA ASN A 132 -4.64 4.19 -12.86
C ASN A 132 -4.97 3.24 -11.69
N GLY A 133 -4.66 3.65 -10.48
CA GLY A 133 -4.97 2.94 -9.24
C GLY A 133 -3.98 1.87 -8.79
N ILE A 134 -2.94 1.57 -9.61
CA ILE A 134 -1.88 0.63 -9.23
C ILE A 134 -0.46 1.19 -9.38
N GLY A 135 -0.32 2.36 -10.02
CA GLY A 135 0.96 3.02 -10.22
C GLY A 135 1.86 2.31 -11.25
N PHE A 136 3.17 2.41 -11.04
CA PHE A 136 4.17 1.78 -11.89
C PHE A 136 4.34 0.30 -11.54
N ILE A 137 4.35 -0.56 -12.57
CA ILE A 137 4.67 -1.98 -12.44
C ILE A 137 6.08 -2.20 -12.92
N ASP A 138 7.01 -2.37 -11.99
CA ASP A 138 8.38 -2.76 -12.32
C ASP A 138 8.41 -4.25 -12.71
N LYS A 139 8.76 -4.51 -13.96
CA LYS A 139 9.00 -5.86 -14.47
C LYS A 139 10.45 -6.29 -14.17
N GLN A 140 10.91 -6.18 -12.93
CA GLN A 140 12.11 -6.88 -12.53
C GLN A 140 11.79 -8.35 -12.28
N HIS A 141 12.30 -9.20 -13.14
CA HIS A 141 12.27 -10.68 -13.12
C HIS A 141 10.92 -11.34 -13.45
N GLN A 142 10.56 -11.33 -14.72
CA GLN A 142 10.00 -12.54 -15.33
C GLN A 142 10.97 -12.98 -16.41
N ASP A 143 11.59 -14.13 -16.17
CA ASP A 143 12.48 -14.82 -17.08
C ASP A 143 11.88 -14.87 -18.49
N MET A 144 12.66 -14.40 -19.46
CA MET A 144 12.37 -14.47 -20.89
C MET A 144 12.57 -15.90 -21.43
N GLU A 145 12.09 -16.93 -20.71
CA GLU A 145 12.31 -18.34 -21.11
C GLU A 145 11.06 -19.09 -21.60
N SER A 146 9.95 -18.40 -21.87
CA SER A 146 8.74 -19.07 -22.35
C SER A 146 8.01 -18.45 -23.54
N LEU A 147 8.68 -17.65 -24.34
CA LEU A 147 8.17 -17.27 -25.66
C LEU A 147 8.96 -18.01 -26.73
N GLN A 148 8.61 -19.28 -26.95
CA GLN A 148 8.98 -19.96 -28.19
C GLN A 148 8.34 -19.20 -29.36
N PRO A 149 9.10 -18.86 -30.41
CA PRO A 149 8.52 -18.23 -31.60
C PRO A 149 7.57 -19.25 -32.28
N LEU A 150 6.34 -18.82 -32.50
CA LEU A 150 5.40 -19.53 -33.35
C LEU A 150 6.07 -19.80 -34.68
N LYS A 151 6.28 -21.07 -35.01
CA LYS A 151 6.74 -21.50 -36.32
C LYS A 151 5.74 -21.03 -37.36
N THR A 152 6.14 -20.11 -38.20
CA THR A 152 5.47 -19.77 -39.45
C THR A 152 5.57 -21.00 -40.35
N GLU A 153 4.47 -21.70 -40.58
CA GLU A 153 4.38 -22.70 -41.64
C GLU A 153 4.45 -22.00 -42.99
N GLU A 154 5.50 -22.32 -43.77
CA GLU A 154 5.59 -21.92 -45.16
C GLU A 154 4.52 -22.65 -45.99
N PRO A 155 3.86 -21.96 -46.95
CA PRO A 155 2.91 -22.62 -47.83
C PRO A 155 3.64 -23.57 -48.79
N ARG A 156 3.25 -24.85 -48.76
CA ARG A 156 3.67 -25.85 -49.72
C ARG A 156 3.24 -25.45 -51.11
N GLN A 157 4.17 -25.22 -51.99
CA GLN A 157 3.95 -25.12 -53.43
C GLN A 157 3.54 -26.49 -53.96
N ALA A 158 2.37 -26.55 -54.57
CA ALA A 158 1.91 -27.68 -55.35
C ALA A 158 2.53 -27.62 -56.77
N SER A 159 3.14 -28.71 -57.17
CA SER A 159 3.44 -29.05 -58.58
C SER A 159 2.48 -30.08 -59.04
#